data_94471e758aadd4fa9ed1078dc011108d
#
_entry.id   94471e758aadd4fa9ed1078dc011108d
#
_cell.length_a   1.000
_cell.length_b   1.000
_cell.length_c   1.000
_cell.angle_alpha   90.00
_cell.angle_beta   90.00
_cell.angle_gamma   90.00
#
_symmetry.space_group_name_H-M   'P 1'
#
loop_
_entity.id
_entity.type
_entity.pdbx_description
1 polymer ?
#
loop_
_entity_poly.entity_id
_entity_poly.type
_entity_poly.pdbx_seq_one_letter_code
_entity_poly.pdbx_strand_id
1 'polypeptide(L)'
;MAILRRFLPVPVLALMALGACDLSPPIDTEGGTPVACALRGASDYASECRLVDMDEGAERYFVMHHPDGGFRKLASADTPAGLVEFDGAQRAESQRVGDEIVLSIGDDRYRWEAPSDE
;
A
#
# COMPACT_ATOMS: atom_id res chain seq x y z
N MET A 1 32.77 0.29 -58.01
CA MET A 1 32.57 0.37 -57.52
C MET A 1 32.19 0.29 -56.55
N ALA A 2 32.03 0.28 -56.28
CA ALA A 2 31.60 0.44 -55.44
C ALA A 2 31.17 0.35 -54.50
N ILE A 3 30.89 0.37 -54.28
CA ILE A 3 30.38 0.48 -53.49
C ILE A 3 29.87 0.39 -52.61
N LEU A 4 29.65 0.35 -52.41
CA LEU A 4 29.06 0.41 -51.67
C LEU A 4 28.62 0.35 -50.71
N ARG A 5 28.41 0.33 -50.60
CA ARG A 5 27.97 0.43 -49.79
C ARG A 5 27.47 0.44 -48.95
N ARG A 6 27.19 0.42 -48.69
CA ARG A 6 26.74 0.52 -47.97
C ARG A 6 26.24 0.43 -47.14
N PHE A 7 25.85 0.38 -46.80
CA PHE A 7 25.24 0.37 -45.98
C PHE A 7 24.90 0.31 -45.07
N LEU A 8 24.63 0.42 -44.77
CA LEU A 8 24.23 0.40 -44.09
C LEU A 8 23.79 0.36 -43.06
N PRO A 9 23.45 0.45 -42.51
CA PRO A 9 23.03 0.56 -41.67
C PRO A 9 22.41 0.50 -40.97
N VAL A 10 21.91 0.76 -40.56
CA VAL A 10 21.26 0.84 -39.98
C VAL A 10 20.67 0.57 -39.08
N PRO A 11 20.21 0.43 -38.63
CA PRO A 11 19.42 0.18 -37.93
C PRO A 11 19.34 0.13 -36.75
N VAL A 12 19.07 0.23 -36.26
CA VAL A 12 19.09 0.17 -35.19
C VAL A 12 18.30 0.65 -34.44
N LEU A 13 17.88 0.95 -34.24
CA LEU A 13 17.12 1.50 -33.68
C LEU A 13 16.25 0.97 -32.97
N ALA A 14 15.72 0.84 -32.97
CA ALA A 14 14.79 0.26 -32.55
C ALA A 14 14.70 -0.02 -31.25
N LEU A 15 14.91 -0.35 -30.72
CA LEU A 15 14.86 -0.76 -29.59
C LEU A 15 14.39 -0.04 -28.65
N MET A 16 14.32 0.89 -28.63
CA MET A 16 14.03 1.60 -27.66
C MET A 16 12.76 1.47 -27.19
N ALA A 17 11.99 1.15 -27.71
CA ALA A 17 10.75 1.15 -27.34
C ALA A 17 10.43 0.46 -26.18
N LEU A 18 11.05 -0.30 -25.75
CA LEU A 18 10.73 -1.00 -24.74
C LEU A 18 10.50 -0.45 -23.53
N GLY A 19 11.02 0.36 -23.09
CA GLY A 19 10.84 0.82 -21.82
C GLY A 19 9.53 1.24 -21.47
N ALA A 20 8.73 1.45 -22.35
CA ALA A 20 7.51 1.97 -22.01
C ALA A 20 6.67 1.15 -21.22
N CYS A 21 6.86 -0.01 -21.11
CA CYS A 21 6.03 -0.79 -20.40
C CYS A 21 5.97 -0.59 -19.02
N ASP A 22 6.85 0.07 -18.47
CA ASP A 22 6.83 0.20 -17.13
C ASP A 22 6.14 1.23 -16.65
N LEU A 23 5.43 1.91 -17.34
CA LEU A 23 4.83 2.98 -16.86
C LEU A 23 3.64 2.83 -16.19
N SER A 24 3.17 1.76 -15.89
CA SER A 24 2.04 1.68 -15.14
C SER A 24 2.26 2.40 -13.96
N PRO A 25 1.52 3.37 -13.63
CA PRO A 25 1.76 4.14 -12.49
C PRO A 25 1.52 3.34 -11.33
N PRO A 26 2.31 3.35 -10.44
CA PRO A 26 2.11 2.65 -9.27
C PRO A 26 1.03 3.29 -8.58
N ILE A 27 0.16 2.61 -7.99
CA ILE A 27 -0.69 3.18 -7.12
C ILE A 27 0.12 3.78 -6.13
N ASP A 28 -0.11 4.98 -5.86
CA ASP A 28 0.77 5.67 -5.05
C ASP A 28 0.62 5.28 -3.66
N THR A 29 1.23 4.30 -3.19
CA THR A 29 1.22 3.99 -1.82
C THR A 29 2.47 4.47 -1.16
N GLU A 30 3.27 5.24 -1.86
CA GLU A 30 4.50 5.56 -1.30
C GLU A 30 4.45 6.46 -0.21
N GLY A 31 3.51 7.23 -0.02
CA GLY A 31 3.46 8.11 1.09
C GLY A 31 2.89 7.51 2.31
N GLY A 32 2.56 6.29 2.32
CA GLY A 32 1.92 5.72 3.46
C GLY A 32 2.87 5.22 4.51
N THR A 33 2.31 4.75 5.60
CA THR A 33 3.06 4.20 6.71
C THR A 33 3.07 2.70 6.60
N PRO A 34 4.22 2.08 6.68
CA PRO A 34 4.26 0.62 6.61
C PRO A 34 3.65 0.00 7.85
N VAL A 35 2.90 -1.04 7.67
CA VAL A 35 2.21 -1.71 8.76
C VAL A 35 2.36 -3.21 8.54
N ALA A 36 2.83 -3.92 9.54
CA ALA A 36 2.92 -5.37 9.42
C ALA A 36 1.52 -5.94 9.45
N CYS A 37 1.22 -6.89 8.61
CA CYS A 37 -0.12 -7.41 8.56
C CYS A 37 -0.16 -8.93 8.39
N ALA A 38 -1.19 -9.51 8.99
CA ALA A 38 -1.46 -10.93 8.87
C ALA A 38 -2.84 -11.03 8.24
N LEU A 39 -2.91 -11.43 6.99
CA LEU A 39 -4.13 -11.34 6.20
C LEU A 39 -4.79 -12.69 6.05
N ARG A 40 -6.09 -12.65 5.98
CA ARG A 40 -6.90 -13.84 5.72
C ARG A 40 -6.65 -14.94 6.72
N GLY A 41 -6.60 -14.58 7.95
CA GLY A 41 -6.45 -15.56 9.01
C GLY A 41 -5.05 -16.08 9.22
N ALA A 42 -4.07 -15.49 8.56
CA ALA A 42 -2.71 -15.94 8.76
C ALA A 42 -2.29 -15.72 10.19
N SER A 43 -1.46 -16.60 10.70
CA SER A 43 -1.02 -16.45 12.06
C SER A 43 0.18 -15.56 12.17
N ASP A 44 0.92 -15.37 11.10
CA ASP A 44 2.10 -14.54 11.19
C ASP A 44 1.91 -13.23 10.48
N TYR A 45 2.54 -12.21 10.96
CA TYR A 45 2.51 -10.90 10.33
C TYR A 45 3.59 -10.87 9.25
N ALA A 46 3.40 -11.69 8.24
CA ALA A 46 4.43 -11.85 7.23
C ALA A 46 4.26 -10.93 6.04
N SER A 47 3.21 -10.18 6.00
CA SER A 47 2.98 -9.27 4.88
C SER A 47 3.18 -7.84 5.32
N GLU A 48 3.37 -6.98 4.35
CA GLU A 48 3.51 -5.57 4.68
C GLU A 48 2.37 -4.82 4.02
N CYS A 49 1.61 -4.12 4.80
CA CYS A 49 0.53 -3.30 4.33
C CYS A 49 0.94 -1.83 4.43
N ARG A 50 0.16 -0.93 3.89
CA ARG A 50 0.46 0.49 3.98
C ARG A 50 -0.76 1.27 4.31
N LEU A 51 -0.63 2.14 5.29
CA LEU A 51 -1.73 2.99 5.72
C LEU A 51 -1.55 4.36 5.11
N VAL A 52 -2.50 4.81 4.34
CA VAL A 52 -2.41 6.07 3.63
C VAL A 52 -3.52 7.00 4.10
N ASP A 53 -3.15 8.24 4.38
CA ASP A 53 -4.09 9.25 4.82
C ASP A 53 -4.66 9.92 3.59
N MET A 54 -5.93 9.81 3.38
CA MET A 54 -6.58 10.37 2.22
C MET A 54 -7.36 11.59 2.64
N ASP A 55 -6.80 12.73 2.43
CA ASP A 55 -7.44 13.94 2.87
C ASP A 55 -8.02 14.59 1.66
N GLU A 56 -9.22 14.31 1.30
CA GLU A 56 -9.81 14.83 0.14
C GLU A 56 -11.00 15.63 0.42
N GLY A 57 -10.93 16.85 0.25
CA GLY A 57 -12.08 17.70 0.41
C GLY A 57 -12.61 17.66 1.80
N ALA A 58 -13.88 17.51 1.93
CA ALA A 58 -14.49 17.56 3.21
C ALA A 58 -14.39 16.28 3.95
N GLU A 59 -14.00 15.23 3.29
CA GLU A 59 -13.94 13.98 3.97
C GLU A 59 -12.56 13.52 4.16
N ARG A 60 -12.24 13.06 5.31
CA ARG A 60 -10.95 12.53 5.56
C ARG A 60 -11.07 11.11 5.95
N TYR A 61 -10.31 10.26 5.35
CA TYR A 61 -10.33 8.86 5.70
C TYR A 61 -8.95 8.27 5.43
N PHE A 62 -8.78 7.03 5.81
CA PHE A 62 -7.52 6.36 5.61
C PHE A 62 -7.77 5.10 4.80
N VAL A 63 -6.77 4.65 4.11
CA VAL A 63 -6.87 3.41 3.36
C VAL A 63 -5.71 2.53 3.76
N MET A 64 -6.02 1.32 4.20
CA MET A 64 -5.01 0.34 4.50
C MET A 64 -4.86 -0.52 3.27
N HIS A 65 -3.75 -0.38 2.56
CA HIS A 65 -3.51 -1.13 1.34
C HIS A 65 -2.82 -2.44 1.64
N HIS A 66 -3.28 -3.50 1.02
CA HIS A 66 -2.68 -4.82 1.17
C HIS A 66 -1.81 -5.12 -0.03
N PRO A 67 -0.79 -5.94 0.15
CA PRO A 67 0.11 -6.21 -0.96
C PRO A 67 -0.54 -6.91 -2.15
N ASP A 68 -1.69 -7.55 -1.93
CA ASP A 68 -2.34 -8.23 -3.02
C ASP A 68 -3.30 -7.34 -3.77
N GLY A 69 -3.33 -6.07 -3.47
CA GLY A 69 -4.23 -5.15 -4.15
C GLY A 69 -5.50 -4.86 -3.42
N GLY A 70 -5.77 -5.57 -2.37
CA GLY A 70 -6.97 -5.28 -1.58
C GLY A 70 -6.75 -4.07 -0.71
N PHE A 71 -7.81 -3.61 -0.09
CA PHE A 71 -7.67 -2.48 0.80
C PHE A 71 -8.88 -2.37 1.72
N ARG A 72 -8.72 -1.62 2.79
CA ARG A 72 -9.81 -1.33 3.69
C ARG A 72 -9.85 0.17 3.92
N LYS A 73 -11.05 0.72 3.99
CA LYS A 73 -11.23 2.14 4.24
C LYS A 73 -11.52 2.33 5.70
N LEU A 74 -10.87 3.27 6.32
CA LEU A 74 -10.94 3.44 7.75
C LEU A 74 -11.22 4.90 8.09
N ALA A 75 -11.77 5.13 9.26
CA ALA A 75 -12.05 6.49 9.72
C ALA A 75 -11.32 6.74 11.01
N SER A 76 -11.05 7.97 11.31
CA SER A 76 -10.47 8.34 12.58
C SER A 76 -11.43 8.06 13.70
N ALA A 77 -10.94 7.62 14.81
CA ALA A 77 -11.78 7.36 15.94
C ALA A 77 -10.97 7.37 17.21
N ASP A 78 -11.64 7.46 18.32
CA ASP A 78 -10.98 7.50 19.61
C ASP A 78 -10.83 6.08 20.09
N THR A 79 -9.91 5.34 19.52
CA THR A 79 -9.66 3.97 19.89
C THR A 79 -8.16 3.80 20.02
N PRO A 80 -7.69 2.71 20.56
CA PRO A 80 -6.23 2.54 20.66
C PRO A 80 -5.51 2.68 19.32
N ALA A 81 -6.13 2.24 18.23
CA ALA A 81 -5.50 2.41 16.95
C ALA A 81 -5.75 3.79 16.37
N GLY A 82 -6.69 4.51 16.89
CA GLY A 82 -7.10 5.79 16.32
C GLY A 82 -7.93 5.62 15.09
N LEU A 83 -8.35 4.41 14.79
CA LEU A 83 -9.06 4.10 13.56
C LEU A 83 -10.16 3.09 13.81
N VAL A 84 -11.22 3.20 13.03
CA VAL A 84 -12.27 2.20 13.03
C VAL A 84 -12.70 2.00 11.59
N GLU A 85 -13.56 1.03 11.34
CA GLU A 85 -14.05 0.80 10.00
C GLU A 85 -14.81 2.01 9.50
N PHE A 86 -14.67 2.34 8.25
CA PHE A 86 -15.30 3.53 7.73
C PHE A 86 -16.78 3.30 7.59
N ASP A 87 -17.19 2.29 6.96
CA ASP A 87 -18.56 1.98 6.91
C ASP A 87 -18.69 0.56 6.68
N GLY A 88 -18.10 -0.23 7.15
CA GLY A 88 -18.06 -1.48 6.80
C GLY A 88 -18.81 -2.49 7.35
N ALA A 89 -18.78 -3.55 6.74
CA ALA A 89 -19.41 -4.66 7.18
C ALA A 89 -18.72 -5.34 8.30
N GLN A 90 -17.47 -5.10 8.49
CA GLN A 90 -16.76 -5.79 9.55
C GLN A 90 -16.27 -4.81 10.55
N ARG A 91 -16.48 -5.12 11.81
CA ARG A 91 -16.13 -4.23 12.86
C ARG A 91 -14.65 -4.26 13.15
N ALA A 92 -14.08 -3.12 13.39
CA ALA A 92 -12.68 -3.02 13.74
C ALA A 92 -12.53 -3.01 15.24
N GLU A 93 -11.55 -3.74 15.74
CA GLU A 93 -11.23 -3.73 17.14
C GLU A 93 -9.76 -3.50 17.29
N SER A 94 -9.38 -2.72 18.26
CA SER A 94 -7.98 -2.45 18.43
C SER A 94 -7.58 -2.49 19.88
N GLN A 95 -6.32 -2.74 20.15
CA GLN A 95 -5.80 -2.74 21.49
C GLN A 95 -4.34 -2.40 21.48
N ARG A 96 -3.86 -1.96 22.58
CA ARG A 96 -2.45 -1.69 22.73
C ARG A 96 -1.83 -2.84 23.48
N VAL A 97 -0.78 -3.41 22.93
CA VAL A 97 -0.10 -4.51 23.56
C VAL A 97 1.35 -4.09 23.71
N GLY A 98 1.73 -3.69 24.90
CA GLY A 98 3.07 -3.17 25.11
C GLY A 98 3.27 -1.90 24.33
N ASP A 99 4.26 -1.88 23.48
CA ASP A 99 4.54 -0.73 22.68
C ASP A 99 3.93 -0.82 21.31
N GLU A 100 3.03 -1.73 21.10
CA GLU A 100 2.46 -1.91 19.77
C GLU A 100 0.97 -1.78 19.80
N ILE A 101 0.43 -1.39 18.66
CA ILE A 101 -0.99 -1.32 18.45
C ILE A 101 -1.37 -2.48 17.56
N VAL A 102 -2.44 -3.15 17.90
CA VAL A 102 -2.95 -4.24 17.06
C VAL A 102 -4.38 -3.89 16.67
N LEU A 103 -4.64 -3.88 15.38
CA LEU A 103 -5.96 -3.58 14.84
C LEU A 103 -6.46 -4.84 14.13
N SER A 104 -7.64 -5.31 14.47
CA SER A 104 -8.20 -6.52 13.89
C SER A 104 -9.51 -6.18 13.19
N ILE A 105 -9.65 -6.61 11.96
CA ILE A 105 -10.87 -6.39 11.21
C ILE A 105 -11.14 -7.68 10.45
N GLY A 106 -12.19 -8.38 10.83
CA GLY A 106 -12.47 -9.67 10.22
C GLY A 106 -11.32 -10.61 10.45
N ASP A 107 -10.81 -11.18 9.38
CA ASP A 107 -9.72 -12.11 9.49
C ASP A 107 -8.37 -11.46 9.27
N ASP A 108 -8.33 -10.16 9.22
CA ASP A 108 -7.08 -9.45 8.99
C ASP A 108 -6.62 -8.78 10.26
N ARG A 109 -5.33 -8.79 10.49
CA ARG A 109 -4.76 -8.11 11.64
C ARG A 109 -3.61 -7.26 11.20
N TYR A 110 -3.45 -6.10 11.84
CA TYR A 110 -2.44 -5.13 11.48
C TYR A 110 -1.72 -4.72 12.76
N ARG A 111 -0.43 -4.50 12.68
CA ARG A 111 0.36 -4.19 13.87
C ARG A 111 1.39 -3.13 13.54
N TRP A 112 1.50 -2.16 14.39
CA TRP A 112 2.52 -1.12 14.20
C TRP A 112 2.91 -0.59 15.58
N GLU A 113 3.97 0.18 15.59
CA GLU A 113 4.48 0.70 16.82
C GLU A 113 3.66 1.82 17.29
N ALA A 114 3.31 1.85 18.54
CA ALA A 114 2.50 2.92 19.07
C ALA A 114 3.30 4.19 19.07
N PRO A 115 2.68 5.32 18.87
CA PRO A 115 3.40 6.57 18.85
C PRO A 115 3.92 6.85 20.25
N SER A 116 5.03 7.51 20.31
CA SER A 116 5.56 7.80 21.58
C SER A 116 4.83 8.96 22.15
N ASP A 117 4.80 9.04 23.43
CA ASP A 117 4.11 10.01 24.09
C ASP A 117 4.86 11.16 24.35
N GLU A 118 5.76 11.54 23.78
CA GLU A 118 6.44 12.63 24.11
C GLU A 118 6.09 13.66 23.59
#